data_8e92d710e389956c1228c1093941a146
#
_entry.id   8e92d710e389956c1228c1093941a146
#
_cell.length_a   1.000
_cell.length_b   1.000
_cell.length_c   1.000
_cell.angle_alpha   90.00
_cell.angle_beta   90.00
_cell.angle_gamma   90.00
#
_symmetry.space_group_name_H-M   'P 1'
#
loop_
_entity.id
_entity.type
_entity.pdbx_description
1 polymer ?
#
loop_
_entity_poly.entity_id
_entity_poly.type
_entity_poly.pdbx_seq_one_letter_code
_entity_poly.pdbx_strand_id
1 'polypeptide(L)'
;MDRYVIPAGTETSKFLQFSPGTDHIHLVIEADARLSATALMNMAPGSEHDITLTVEQHERSWFNLVTFTLRGGNYKGKVHIQLLGKGAETHVAGAVIADGNESVEKNILIEHAAEGCTSDMLYKQILTGESRGLIEGKVLVQPGAQKT
;
A
#
# COMPACT_ATOMS: atom_id res chain seq x y z
N MET A 1 12.35 -10.76 3.86
CA MET A 1 11.61 -9.54 4.18
C MET A 1 12.58 -8.37 4.29
N ASP A 2 12.27 -7.28 3.60
CA ASP A 2 13.06 -6.06 3.69
C ASP A 2 12.36 -5.08 4.61
N ARG A 3 13.12 -4.50 5.53
CA ARG A 3 12.62 -3.55 6.50
C ARG A 3 13.35 -2.21 6.34
N TYR A 4 12.57 -1.14 6.22
CA TYR A 4 13.11 0.21 6.10
C TYR A 4 12.52 1.11 7.17
N VAL A 5 13.37 1.93 7.79
CA VAL A 5 12.96 2.91 8.78
C VAL A 5 13.19 4.30 8.21
N ILE A 6 12.14 5.12 8.21
CA ILE A 6 12.21 6.52 7.82
C ILE A 6 12.37 7.33 9.10
N PRO A 7 13.55 7.93 9.33
CA PRO A 7 13.84 8.57 10.62
C PRO A 7 12.93 9.75 10.91
N ALA A 8 12.72 10.00 12.20
CA ALA A 8 11.88 11.09 12.66
C ALA A 8 12.27 12.43 12.03
N GLY A 9 11.26 13.21 11.64
CA GLY A 9 11.44 14.54 11.09
C GLY A 9 12.05 14.63 9.69
N THR A 10 12.27 13.47 9.02
CA THR A 10 12.86 13.48 7.67
C THR A 10 11.77 13.42 6.60
N GLU A 11 12.13 13.88 5.40
CA GLU A 11 11.28 13.77 4.21
C GLU A 11 12.03 12.99 3.15
N THR A 12 11.40 11.93 2.62
CA THR A 12 12.03 10.98 1.71
C THR A 12 11.06 10.55 0.62
N SER A 13 11.60 10.33 -0.58
CA SER A 13 10.89 9.66 -1.67
C SER A 13 11.56 8.32 -1.93
N LYS A 14 10.76 7.29 -2.20
CA LYS A 14 11.28 5.94 -2.36
C LYS A 14 10.52 5.17 -3.42
N PHE A 15 11.27 4.46 -4.27
CA PHE A 15 10.71 3.44 -5.14
C PHE A 15 10.72 2.10 -4.42
N LEU A 16 9.57 1.45 -4.39
CA LEU A 16 9.44 0.11 -3.83
C LEU A 16 9.51 -0.90 -4.97
N GLN A 17 10.45 -1.82 -4.89
CA GLN A 17 10.59 -2.90 -5.87
C GLN A 17 10.38 -4.23 -5.17
N PHE A 18 9.48 -5.03 -5.71
CA PHE A 18 9.18 -6.35 -5.19
C PHE A 18 9.72 -7.41 -6.14
N SER A 19 10.29 -8.45 -5.57
CA SER A 19 10.76 -9.61 -6.32
C SER A 19 9.59 -10.48 -6.78
N PRO A 20 9.70 -11.18 -7.92
CA PRO A 20 8.70 -12.16 -8.32
C PRO A 20 8.52 -13.26 -7.27
N GLY A 21 7.34 -13.88 -7.24
CA GLY A 21 6.98 -14.86 -6.24
C GLY A 21 6.47 -14.18 -4.97
N THR A 22 6.89 -14.69 -3.82
CA THR A 22 6.47 -14.15 -2.52
C THR A 22 7.50 -13.15 -2.03
N ASP A 23 7.06 -11.94 -1.74
CA ASP A 23 7.94 -10.89 -1.21
C ASP A 23 7.20 -10.02 -0.18
N HIS A 24 7.95 -9.46 0.76
CA HIS A 24 7.39 -8.64 1.82
C HIS A 24 8.32 -7.46 2.12
N ILE A 25 7.75 -6.24 2.07
CA ILE A 25 8.45 -5.03 2.52
C ILE A 25 7.71 -4.48 3.75
N HIS A 26 8.47 -4.11 4.76
CA HIS A 26 7.96 -3.49 5.97
C HIS A 26 8.57 -2.10 6.14
N LEU A 27 7.70 -1.08 6.24
CA LEU A 27 8.10 0.32 6.43
C LEU A 27 7.73 0.77 7.83
N VAL A 28 8.67 1.43 8.50
CA VAL A 28 8.42 2.12 9.76
C VAL A 28 8.66 3.62 9.52
N ILE A 29 7.61 4.41 9.66
CA ILE A 29 7.68 5.86 9.45
C ILE A 29 7.58 6.52 10.82
N GLU A 30 8.71 7.06 11.29
CA GLU A 30 8.82 7.62 12.63
C GLU A 30 8.12 8.98 12.74
N ALA A 31 8.03 9.49 13.96
CA ALA A 31 7.30 10.71 14.25
C ALA A 31 7.74 11.88 13.36
N ASP A 32 6.79 12.63 12.84
CA ASP A 32 7.00 13.81 12.00
C ASP A 32 7.73 13.54 10.68
N ALA A 33 7.95 12.28 10.33
CA ALA A 33 8.57 11.90 9.05
C ALA A 33 7.54 11.91 7.92
N ARG A 34 7.99 12.18 6.71
CA ARG A 34 7.16 12.21 5.51
C ARG A 34 7.78 11.30 4.45
N LEU A 35 7.00 10.34 3.95
CA LEU A 35 7.44 9.41 2.91
C LEU A 35 6.48 9.42 1.73
N SER A 36 7.02 9.65 0.54
CA SER A 36 6.31 9.40 -0.71
C SER A 36 6.88 8.16 -1.35
N ALA A 37 6.07 7.13 -1.49
CA ALA A 37 6.49 5.85 -2.05
C ALA A 37 5.73 5.57 -3.35
N THR A 38 6.45 5.05 -4.33
CA THR A 38 5.88 4.61 -5.60
C THR A 38 6.26 3.16 -5.83
N ALA A 39 5.30 2.32 -6.16
CA ALA A 39 5.52 0.92 -6.50
C ALA A 39 5.03 0.66 -7.92
N LEU A 40 5.90 0.20 -8.78
CA LEU A 40 5.58 -0.18 -10.14
C LEU A 40 5.72 -1.69 -10.28
N MET A 41 4.60 -2.37 -10.55
CA MET A 41 4.56 -3.80 -10.79
C MET A 41 4.30 -4.03 -12.27
N ASN A 42 5.36 -4.15 -13.07
CA ASN A 42 5.28 -4.49 -14.48
C ASN A 42 5.67 -5.96 -14.63
N MET A 43 4.65 -6.81 -14.77
CA MET A 43 4.81 -8.25 -14.66
C MET A 43 4.99 -8.91 -16.02
N ALA A 44 5.83 -9.95 -16.06
CA ALA A 44 5.99 -10.77 -17.27
C ALA A 44 4.78 -11.72 -17.44
N PRO A 45 4.41 -12.04 -18.68
CA PRO A 45 3.33 -13.00 -18.93
C PRO A 45 3.57 -14.33 -18.20
N GLY A 46 2.54 -14.84 -17.54
CA GLY A 46 2.60 -16.11 -16.81
C GLY A 46 3.32 -16.05 -15.46
N SER A 47 3.83 -14.91 -15.06
CA SER A 47 4.46 -14.76 -13.74
C SER A 47 3.41 -14.73 -12.62
N GLU A 48 3.84 -15.11 -11.42
CA GLU A 48 3.00 -15.08 -10.24
C GLU A 48 3.65 -14.23 -9.14
N HIS A 49 2.82 -13.45 -8.46
CA HIS A 49 3.29 -12.54 -7.42
C HIS A 49 2.35 -12.59 -6.22
N ASP A 50 2.94 -12.73 -5.04
CA ASP A 50 2.25 -12.66 -3.75
C ASP A 50 3.02 -11.65 -2.89
N ILE A 51 2.56 -10.42 -2.89
CA ILE A 51 3.30 -9.28 -2.35
C ILE A 51 2.59 -8.75 -1.12
N THR A 52 3.37 -8.47 -0.07
CA THR A 52 2.86 -7.86 1.15
C THR A 52 3.64 -6.60 1.47
N LEU A 53 2.93 -5.52 1.71
CA LEU A 53 3.49 -4.27 2.21
C LEU A 53 2.85 -3.97 3.55
N THR A 54 3.66 -3.87 4.60
CA THR A 54 3.20 -3.45 5.92
C THR A 54 3.85 -2.13 6.29
N VAL A 55 3.07 -1.24 6.90
CA VAL A 55 3.52 0.11 7.24
C VAL A 55 3.08 0.44 8.65
N GLU A 56 4.03 0.89 9.47
CA GLU A 56 3.75 1.48 10.78
C GLU A 56 4.00 2.98 10.72
N GLN A 57 3.00 3.77 11.10
CA GLN A 57 3.12 5.22 11.13
C GLN A 57 2.99 5.73 12.56
N HIS A 58 3.99 6.50 12.99
CA HIS A 58 4.03 7.12 14.31
C HIS A 58 3.48 8.54 14.29
N GLU A 59 3.60 9.27 15.37
CA GLU A 59 2.94 10.56 15.55
C GLU A 59 3.22 11.56 14.44
N ARG A 60 2.17 12.16 13.90
CA ARG A 60 2.23 13.21 12.89
C ARG A 60 3.02 12.85 11.64
N SER A 61 3.23 11.55 11.40
CA SER A 61 3.87 11.09 10.17
C SER A 61 2.90 11.21 8.99
N TRP A 62 3.48 11.35 7.81
CA TRP A 62 2.72 11.47 6.56
C TRP A 62 3.23 10.44 5.56
N PHE A 63 2.33 9.69 4.97
CA PHE A 63 2.67 8.66 3.99
C PHE A 63 1.76 8.78 2.77
N ASN A 64 2.38 8.82 1.60
CA ASN A 64 1.69 8.79 0.33
C ASN A 64 2.19 7.61 -0.47
N LEU A 65 1.30 6.70 -0.83
CA LEU A 65 1.63 5.52 -1.62
C LEU A 65 0.89 5.57 -2.95
N VAL A 66 1.64 5.46 -4.03
CA VAL A 66 1.09 5.33 -5.38
C VAL A 66 1.57 4.01 -5.96
N THR A 67 0.63 3.18 -6.40
CA THR A 67 0.95 1.89 -6.99
C THR A 67 0.43 1.79 -8.42
N PHE A 68 1.25 1.21 -9.30
CA PHE A 68 0.85 0.86 -10.65
C PHE A 68 1.07 -0.64 -10.83
N THR A 69 0.00 -1.36 -11.09
CA THR A 69 0.06 -2.80 -11.35
C THR A 69 -0.30 -3.01 -12.81
N LEU A 70 0.71 -3.31 -13.61
CA LEU A 70 0.59 -3.45 -15.03
C LEU A 70 0.60 -4.91 -15.42
N ARG A 71 -0.11 -5.22 -16.47
CA ARG A 71 -0.36 -6.52 -17.09
C ARG A 71 0.82 -7.51 -17.09
N GLY A 72 0.51 -8.75 -17.31
CA GLY A 72 1.46 -9.82 -17.66
C GLY A 72 1.48 -10.99 -16.73
N GLY A 73 0.88 -10.93 -15.55
CA GLY A 73 0.92 -12.01 -14.58
C GLY A 73 -0.28 -12.08 -13.66
N ASN A 74 -0.23 -13.04 -12.75
CA ASN A 74 -1.21 -13.15 -11.67
C ASN A 74 -0.63 -12.52 -10.41
N TYR A 75 -1.42 -11.68 -9.79
CA TYR A 75 -0.95 -10.85 -8.68
C TYR A 75 -1.91 -10.91 -7.51
N LYS A 76 -1.35 -11.19 -6.33
CA LYS A 76 -2.03 -10.98 -5.05
C LYS A 76 -1.22 -9.98 -4.25
N GLY A 77 -1.84 -8.88 -3.87
CA GLY A 77 -1.19 -7.84 -3.08
C GLY A 77 -1.96 -7.55 -1.81
N LYS A 78 -1.24 -7.45 -0.70
CA LYS A 78 -1.78 -7.01 0.58
C LYS A 78 -1.03 -5.77 1.02
N VAL A 79 -1.78 -4.76 1.41
CA VAL A 79 -1.22 -3.55 2.01
C VAL A 79 -1.89 -3.38 3.36
N HIS A 80 -1.10 -3.33 4.42
CA HIS A 80 -1.59 -3.11 5.76
C HIS A 80 -0.86 -1.91 6.36
N ILE A 81 -1.61 -0.83 6.58
CA ILE A 81 -1.08 0.42 7.13
C ILE A 81 -1.69 0.63 8.50
N GLN A 82 -0.83 0.76 9.52
CA GLN A 82 -1.24 1.02 10.89
C GLN A 82 -0.86 2.45 11.28
N LEU A 83 -1.87 3.27 11.59
CA LEU A 83 -1.68 4.62 12.08
C LEU A 83 -1.62 4.55 13.60
N LEU A 84 -0.42 4.34 14.14
CA LEU A 84 -0.19 4.06 15.55
C LEU A 84 -0.03 5.32 16.40
N GLY A 85 0.36 6.43 15.81
CA GLY A 85 0.57 7.68 16.50
C GLY A 85 -0.51 8.72 16.18
N LYS A 86 -0.77 9.64 17.12
CA LYS A 86 -1.76 10.72 16.93
C LYS A 86 -1.41 11.58 15.74
N GLY A 87 -2.41 11.93 14.94
CA GLY A 87 -2.25 12.82 13.81
C GLY A 87 -1.51 12.23 12.62
N ALA A 88 -1.31 10.92 12.57
CA ALA A 88 -0.73 10.27 11.41
C ALA A 88 -1.70 10.34 10.22
N GLU A 89 -1.14 10.54 9.03
CA GLU A 89 -1.91 10.75 7.81
C GLU A 89 -1.39 9.83 6.71
N THR A 90 -2.30 9.18 5.97
CA THR A 90 -1.91 8.33 4.84
C THR A 90 -2.85 8.51 3.67
N HIS A 91 -2.27 8.53 2.47
CA HIS A 91 -2.98 8.61 1.20
C HIS A 91 -2.51 7.47 0.32
N VAL A 92 -3.43 6.66 -0.15
CA VAL A 92 -3.12 5.52 -1.01
C VAL A 92 -3.88 5.67 -2.32
N ALA A 93 -3.16 5.62 -3.43
CA ALA A 93 -3.76 5.62 -4.74
C ALA A 93 -3.12 4.54 -5.61
N GLY A 94 -3.89 3.99 -6.52
CA GLY A 94 -3.36 2.98 -7.40
C GLY A 94 -4.16 2.81 -8.67
N ALA A 95 -3.48 2.29 -9.69
CA ALA A 95 -4.08 1.91 -10.95
C ALA A 95 -3.69 0.47 -11.27
N VAL A 96 -4.67 -0.31 -11.72
CA VAL A 96 -4.49 -1.68 -12.16
C VAL A 96 -4.88 -1.77 -13.62
N ILE A 97 -3.99 -2.31 -14.44
CA ILE A 97 -4.28 -2.60 -15.85
C ILE A 97 -3.99 -4.08 -16.07
N ALA A 98 -5.03 -4.86 -16.33
CA ALA A 98 -4.94 -6.29 -16.57
C ALA A 98 -5.49 -6.64 -17.95
N ASP A 99 -4.94 -7.70 -18.53
CA ASP A 99 -5.17 -8.11 -19.92
C ASP A 99 -5.21 -9.64 -20.03
N GLY A 100 -5.80 -10.16 -21.09
CA GLY A 100 -5.84 -11.58 -21.34
C GLY A 100 -6.61 -12.37 -20.27
N ASN A 101 -5.96 -13.37 -19.66
CA ASN A 101 -6.53 -14.21 -18.59
C ASN A 101 -5.94 -13.87 -17.22
N GLU A 102 -5.35 -12.74 -17.09
CA GLU A 102 -4.67 -12.33 -15.85
C GLU A 102 -5.64 -12.07 -14.72
N SER A 103 -5.17 -12.30 -13.50
CA SER A 103 -5.94 -12.06 -12.28
C SER A 103 -5.15 -11.15 -11.35
N VAL A 104 -5.76 -10.06 -10.94
CA VAL A 104 -5.17 -9.12 -9.97
C VAL A 104 -6.10 -9.02 -8.77
N GLU A 105 -5.56 -9.32 -7.60
CA GLU A 105 -6.28 -9.19 -6.33
C GLU A 105 -5.48 -8.30 -5.40
N LYS A 106 -6.13 -7.26 -4.88
CA LYS A 106 -5.53 -6.34 -3.92
C LYS A 106 -6.41 -6.19 -2.70
N ASN A 107 -5.82 -6.31 -1.53
CA ASN A 107 -6.47 -6.08 -0.26
C ASN A 107 -5.72 -4.98 0.49
N ILE A 108 -6.39 -3.88 0.78
CA ILE A 108 -5.80 -2.76 1.50
C ILE A 108 -6.54 -2.59 2.82
N LEU A 109 -5.83 -2.66 3.92
CA LEU A 109 -6.35 -2.41 5.25
C LEU A 109 -5.62 -1.22 5.86
N ILE A 110 -6.36 -0.21 6.26
CA ILE A 110 -5.83 0.93 7.00
C ILE A 110 -6.45 0.92 8.38
N GLU A 111 -5.62 0.82 9.42
CA GLU A 111 -6.06 0.85 10.81
C GLU A 111 -5.75 2.20 11.44
N HIS A 112 -6.78 2.85 11.96
CA HIS A 112 -6.63 4.04 12.81
C HIS A 112 -6.56 3.55 14.26
N ALA A 113 -5.35 3.48 14.79
CA ALA A 113 -5.11 3.00 16.15
C ALA A 113 -4.87 4.14 17.15
N ALA A 114 -4.87 5.40 16.68
CA ALA A 114 -4.69 6.59 17.50
C ALA A 114 -5.64 7.69 17.06
N GLU A 115 -5.84 8.70 17.91
CA GLU A 115 -6.71 9.83 17.61
C GLU A 115 -6.16 10.75 16.54
N GLY A 116 -7.03 11.43 15.82
CA GLY A 116 -6.67 12.48 14.87
C GLY A 116 -6.02 11.99 13.58
N CYS A 117 -6.11 10.69 13.30
CA CYS A 117 -5.55 10.13 12.08
C CYS A 117 -6.46 10.39 10.88
N THR A 118 -5.86 10.54 9.71
CA THR A 118 -6.57 10.77 8.45
C THR A 118 -6.09 9.78 7.40
N SER A 119 -7.03 9.26 6.61
CA SER A 119 -6.67 8.36 5.51
C SER A 119 -7.64 8.50 4.34
N ASP A 120 -7.14 8.23 3.14
CA ASP A 120 -7.98 8.02 1.97
C ASP A 120 -7.37 6.97 1.04
N MET A 121 -8.22 6.41 0.20
CA MET A 121 -7.85 5.43 -0.81
C MET A 121 -8.56 5.75 -2.10
N LEU A 122 -7.83 5.68 -3.22
CA LEU A 122 -8.40 5.81 -4.56
C LEU A 122 -7.75 4.79 -5.48
N TYR A 123 -8.56 3.87 -6.00
CA TYR A 123 -8.09 2.87 -6.96
C TYR A 123 -8.91 2.91 -8.23
N LYS A 124 -8.22 2.76 -9.36
CA LYS A 124 -8.85 2.62 -10.68
C LYS A 124 -8.34 1.35 -11.33
N GLN A 125 -9.20 0.66 -12.06
CA GLN A 125 -8.79 -0.53 -12.80
C GLN A 125 -9.35 -0.51 -14.21
N ILE A 126 -8.53 -0.97 -15.14
CA ILE A 126 -8.87 -1.18 -16.54
C ILE A 126 -8.62 -2.65 -16.83
N LEU A 127 -9.70 -3.37 -17.12
CA LEU A 127 -9.65 -4.81 -17.38
C LEU A 127 -10.06 -5.06 -18.82
N THR A 128 -9.25 -5.82 -19.54
CA THR A 128 -9.54 -6.20 -20.92
C THR A 128 -9.45 -7.72 -21.09
N GLY A 129 -10.06 -8.24 -22.17
CA GLY A 129 -10.11 -9.67 -22.41
C GLY A 129 -10.91 -10.39 -21.33
N GLU A 130 -10.36 -11.50 -20.83
CA GLU A 130 -10.95 -12.31 -19.76
C GLU A 130 -10.25 -12.05 -18.41
N SER A 131 -9.57 -10.93 -18.28
CA SER A 131 -8.88 -10.59 -17.06
C SER A 131 -9.85 -10.29 -15.91
N ARG A 132 -9.37 -10.50 -14.68
CA ARG A 132 -10.16 -10.29 -13.46
C ARG A 132 -9.40 -9.37 -12.52
N GLY A 133 -10.14 -8.47 -11.91
CA GLY A 133 -9.59 -7.58 -10.90
C GLY A 133 -10.51 -7.51 -9.69
N LEU A 134 -9.95 -7.74 -8.51
CA LEU A 134 -10.64 -7.58 -7.24
C LEU A 134 -9.81 -6.64 -6.37
N ILE A 135 -10.38 -5.51 -6.01
CA ILE A 135 -9.74 -4.56 -5.11
C ILE A 135 -10.67 -4.34 -3.92
N GLU A 136 -10.20 -4.70 -2.73
CA GLU A 136 -10.92 -4.47 -1.49
C GLU A 136 -10.13 -3.51 -0.62
N GLY A 137 -10.77 -2.41 -0.23
CA GLY A 137 -10.22 -1.46 0.71
C GLY A 137 -11.07 -1.43 1.97
N LYS A 138 -10.42 -1.45 3.13
CA LYS A 138 -11.09 -1.40 4.42
C LYS A 138 -10.35 -0.43 5.34
N VAL A 139 -11.13 0.38 6.05
CA VAL A 139 -10.62 1.23 7.12
C VAL A 139 -11.22 0.74 8.43
N LEU A 140 -10.35 0.41 9.39
CA LEU A 140 -10.74 -0.02 10.72
C LEU A 140 -10.32 1.04 11.72
N VAL A 141 -11.29 1.57 12.48
CA VAL A 141 -11.01 2.55 13.53
C VAL A 141 -11.10 1.84 14.86
N GLN A 142 -10.00 1.76 15.59
CA GLN A 142 -9.95 1.09 16.88
C GLN A 142 -10.71 1.87 17.95
N PRO A 143 -11.23 1.20 19.01
CA PRO A 143 -11.78 1.89 20.16
C PRO A 143 -10.74 2.85 20.75
N GLY A 144 -11.15 4.08 21.04
CA GLY A 144 -10.25 5.12 21.52
C GLY A 144 -9.62 5.97 20.42
N ALA A 145 -9.70 5.55 19.15
CA ALA A 145 -9.22 6.31 18.00
C ALA A 145 -10.36 7.03 17.26
N GLN A 146 -11.52 7.17 17.88
CA GLN A 146 -12.75 7.61 17.21
C GLN A 146 -12.82 9.10 16.90
N LYS A 147 -11.80 9.88 17.23
CA LYS A 147 -11.71 11.31 16.91
C LYS A 147 -10.88 11.54 15.65
N THR A 148 -11.02 10.67 14.69
CA THR A 148 -10.29 10.76 13.43
C THR A 148 -11.13 11.35 12.31
#